data_340bb90340f1910f987b34d461e39c26
#
_entry.id   340bb90340f1910f987b34d461e39c26
#
_cell.length_a   1.000
_cell.length_b   1.000
_cell.length_c   1.000
_cell.angle_alpha   90.00
_cell.angle_beta   90.00
_cell.angle_gamma   90.00
#
_symmetry.space_group_name_H-M   'P 1'
#
loop_
_entity.id
_entity.type
_entity.pdbx_description
1 polymer ?
#
loop_
_entity_poly.entity_id
_entity_poly.type
_entity_poly.pdbx_seq_one_letter_code
_entity_poly.pdbx_strand_id
1 'polypeptide(L)'
;MRFFTCVAFAACLASPGLAQPQTAGGSLPSPDELSSRDTLTVAVGGAILPDYDGSDDYRIVPVGAIRGRYHGISFDTSGTYLYVNLVPAHGKLTFEAGPVAGMRFDTRKDIEDHIVKLLPHRHRAVELGAFAGIGLHGLTNPYDTLSLRVDAAHDIGNAHKSTVVGTTLSFSTPVSRKTYVSASTGAEFVSNKFADYYYGISPADSLATGGVLPIFDADGGMKDWKASLLVNQSITGDLLGGLSIFGMGQYSHLVGDFRRSPIVADRGSASQWLGAVGLAYTW
;
A
#
# COMPACT_ATOMS: atom_id res chain seq x y z
N MET A 1 -13.94 -2.55 -28.77
CA MET A 1 -12.56 -3.02 -28.66
C MET A 1 -11.80 -1.91 -27.96
N ARG A 2 -11.65 -2.01 -26.63
CA ARG A 2 -11.03 -0.96 -25.80
C ARG A 2 -9.66 -1.45 -25.35
N PHE A 3 -8.63 -0.73 -25.70
CA PHE A 3 -7.24 -1.05 -25.36
C PHE A 3 -7.00 -0.82 -23.87
N PHE A 4 -6.71 -1.89 -23.14
CA PHE A 4 -6.13 -1.84 -21.81
C PHE A 4 -4.68 -1.36 -21.93
N THR A 5 -4.37 -0.19 -21.43
CA THR A 5 -2.99 0.27 -21.33
C THR A 5 -2.35 -0.43 -20.12
N CYS A 6 -1.74 -1.59 -20.35
CA CYS A 6 -0.83 -2.20 -19.40
C CYS A 6 0.36 -1.27 -19.20
N VAL A 7 0.55 -0.78 -17.98
CA VAL A 7 1.82 -0.17 -17.59
C VAL A 7 2.80 -1.31 -17.38
N ALA A 8 3.58 -1.62 -18.41
CA ALA A 8 4.69 -2.55 -18.33
C ALA A 8 5.87 -1.83 -17.66
N PHE A 9 6.16 -2.17 -16.41
CA PHE A 9 7.44 -1.89 -15.82
C PHE A 9 8.46 -2.84 -16.45
N ALA A 10 9.43 -2.28 -17.18
CA ALA A 10 10.54 -3.02 -17.76
C ALA A 10 11.39 -3.60 -16.63
N ALA A 11 11.29 -4.90 -16.40
CA ALA A 11 12.21 -5.63 -15.55
C ALA A 11 13.55 -5.78 -16.29
N CYS A 12 14.59 -5.14 -15.81
CA CYS A 12 15.96 -5.47 -16.20
C CYS A 12 16.26 -6.90 -15.73
N LEU A 13 16.29 -7.83 -16.68
CA LEU A 13 16.70 -9.22 -16.45
C LEU A 13 18.20 -9.26 -16.12
N ALA A 14 18.53 -9.29 -14.84
CA ALA A 14 19.83 -9.76 -14.40
C ALA A 14 19.83 -11.30 -14.49
N SER A 15 20.82 -11.85 -15.17
CA SER A 15 20.98 -13.28 -15.41
C SER A 15 20.96 -14.08 -14.11
N PRO A 16 20.18 -15.17 -13.97
CA PRO A 16 20.18 -15.97 -12.76
C PRO A 16 21.45 -16.80 -12.69
N GLY A 17 22.29 -16.54 -11.70
CA GLY A 17 23.25 -17.52 -11.24
C GLY A 17 22.50 -18.75 -10.72
N LEU A 18 22.81 -19.92 -11.25
CA LEU A 18 22.19 -21.20 -10.86
C LEU A 18 22.40 -21.42 -9.35
N ALA A 19 21.36 -21.18 -8.55
CA ALA A 19 21.37 -21.56 -7.15
C ALA A 19 21.27 -23.09 -7.05
N GLN A 20 22.26 -23.72 -6.48
CA GLN A 20 22.24 -25.16 -6.17
C GLN A 20 21.17 -25.43 -5.10
N PRO A 21 20.40 -26.52 -5.21
CA PRO A 21 19.45 -26.90 -4.17
C PRO A 21 20.19 -27.28 -2.89
N GLN A 22 20.06 -26.46 -1.85
CA GLN A 22 20.56 -26.82 -0.53
C GLN A 22 19.65 -27.86 0.11
N THR A 23 20.25 -28.97 0.51
CA THR A 23 19.63 -30.10 1.20
C THR A 23 18.96 -29.67 2.51
N ALA A 24 17.74 -30.17 2.74
CA ALA A 24 16.94 -29.94 3.92
C ALA A 24 17.66 -30.44 5.20
N GLY A 25 18.01 -29.54 6.10
CA GLY A 25 18.57 -29.87 7.41
C GLY A 25 19.37 -28.75 8.11
N GLY A 26 19.64 -27.64 7.44
CA GLY A 26 20.37 -26.52 8.02
C GLY A 26 19.56 -25.72 9.05
N SER A 27 20.21 -25.21 10.10
CA SER A 27 19.67 -24.16 10.96
C SER A 27 19.26 -22.94 10.10
N LEU A 28 18.20 -22.24 10.48
CA LEU A 28 17.87 -20.97 9.82
C LEU A 28 19.07 -20.01 9.94
N PRO A 29 19.40 -19.25 8.87
CA PRO A 29 20.42 -18.22 8.96
C PRO A 29 20.11 -17.25 10.09
N SER A 30 21.14 -16.72 10.73
CA SER A 30 20.95 -15.71 11.78
C SER A 30 20.25 -14.45 11.22
N PRO A 31 19.59 -13.64 12.05
CA PRO A 31 18.98 -12.38 11.60
C PRO A 31 19.99 -11.44 10.91
N ASP A 32 21.24 -11.42 11.37
CA ASP A 32 22.30 -10.60 10.76
C ASP A 32 22.71 -11.11 9.38
N GLU A 33 22.80 -12.43 9.19
CA GLU A 33 23.02 -13.03 7.87
C GLU A 33 21.87 -12.76 6.93
N LEU A 34 20.62 -12.81 7.41
CA LEU A 34 19.42 -12.45 6.61
C LEU A 34 19.42 -10.98 6.26
N SER A 35 19.86 -10.12 7.17
CA SER A 35 19.94 -8.67 6.94
C SER A 35 21.01 -8.26 5.95
N SER A 36 22.00 -9.10 5.68
CA SER A 36 23.09 -8.85 4.74
C SER A 36 22.87 -9.49 3.35
N ARG A 37 21.90 -10.40 3.19
CA ARG A 37 21.66 -11.08 1.90
C ARG A 37 20.94 -10.17 0.92
N ASP A 38 21.42 -10.16 -0.31
CA ASP A 38 20.66 -9.58 -1.43
C ASP A 38 19.47 -10.51 -1.75
N THR A 39 18.30 -9.95 -1.89
CA THR A 39 17.07 -10.67 -2.19
C THR A 39 16.17 -9.83 -3.07
N LEU A 40 15.38 -10.49 -3.90
CA LEU A 40 14.32 -9.85 -4.68
C LEU A 40 13.07 -10.73 -4.63
N THR A 41 11.98 -10.16 -4.20
CA THR A 41 10.65 -10.78 -4.28
C THR A 41 9.79 -9.97 -5.23
N VAL A 42 9.19 -10.63 -6.19
CA VAL A 42 8.19 -10.06 -7.09
C VAL A 42 6.88 -10.79 -6.86
N ALA A 43 5.80 -10.04 -6.68
CA ALA A 43 4.47 -10.56 -6.47
C ALA A 43 3.49 -10.02 -7.51
N VAL A 44 2.57 -10.87 -7.95
CA VAL A 44 1.47 -10.52 -8.87
C VAL A 44 0.18 -11.19 -8.40
N GLY A 45 -0.94 -10.50 -8.58
CA GLY A 45 -2.22 -11.04 -8.12
C GLY A 45 -3.41 -10.22 -8.56
N GLY A 46 -4.54 -10.47 -7.92
CA GLY A 46 -5.77 -9.70 -8.02
C GLY A 46 -6.14 -9.09 -6.68
N ALA A 47 -6.71 -7.91 -6.71
CA ALA A 47 -7.28 -7.27 -5.54
C ALA A 47 -8.72 -6.84 -5.81
N ILE A 48 -9.56 -6.93 -4.77
CA ILE A 48 -10.88 -6.31 -4.70
C ILE A 48 -10.76 -5.07 -3.84
N LEU A 49 -11.23 -3.95 -4.34
CA LEU A 49 -11.14 -2.67 -3.65
C LEU A 49 -12.33 -1.77 -4.06
N PRO A 50 -12.67 -0.75 -3.27
CA PRO A 50 -13.71 0.20 -3.61
C PRO A 50 -13.45 0.92 -4.93
N ASP A 51 -14.50 1.30 -5.64
CA ASP A 51 -14.43 2.01 -6.93
C ASP A 51 -13.74 3.38 -6.79
N TYR A 52 -14.03 4.07 -5.70
CA TYR A 52 -13.35 5.29 -5.24
C TYR A 52 -13.27 5.26 -3.71
N ASP A 53 -12.43 6.09 -3.13
CA ASP A 53 -12.26 6.15 -1.67
C ASP A 53 -13.56 6.67 -1.01
N GLY A 54 -14.27 5.77 -0.33
CA GLY A 54 -15.61 6.00 0.22
C GLY A 54 -16.77 5.32 -0.54
N SER A 55 -16.52 4.60 -1.63
CA SER A 55 -17.54 3.83 -2.35
C SER A 55 -17.99 2.59 -1.57
N ASP A 56 -19.24 2.20 -1.73
CA ASP A 56 -19.77 0.88 -1.32
C ASP A 56 -19.78 -0.13 -2.48
N ASP A 57 -19.52 0.33 -3.70
CA ASP A 57 -19.27 -0.52 -4.86
C ASP A 57 -17.79 -0.93 -4.94
N TYR A 58 -17.51 -2.14 -5.45
CA TYR A 58 -16.19 -2.75 -5.48
C TYR A 58 -15.82 -3.23 -6.87
N ARG A 59 -14.54 -3.12 -7.20
CA ARG A 59 -13.98 -3.62 -8.46
C ARG A 59 -12.79 -4.53 -8.22
N ILE A 60 -12.55 -5.42 -9.18
CA ILE A 60 -11.36 -6.26 -9.19
C ILE A 60 -10.32 -5.63 -10.11
N VAL A 61 -9.09 -5.50 -9.60
CA VAL A 61 -7.96 -4.96 -10.34
C VAL A 61 -6.75 -5.88 -10.25
N PRO A 62 -5.90 -5.95 -11.30
CA PRO A 62 -4.60 -6.58 -11.18
C PRO A 62 -3.68 -5.76 -10.29
N VAL A 63 -2.90 -6.45 -9.46
CA VAL A 63 -1.93 -5.82 -8.55
C VAL A 63 -0.57 -6.46 -8.69
N GLY A 64 0.47 -5.67 -8.44
CA GLY A 64 1.85 -6.12 -8.39
C GLY A 64 2.57 -5.49 -7.22
N ALA A 65 3.54 -6.21 -6.65
CA ALA A 65 4.38 -5.70 -5.58
C ALA A 65 5.82 -6.17 -5.78
N ILE A 66 6.76 -5.36 -5.32
CA ILE A 66 8.17 -5.72 -5.26
C ILE A 66 8.70 -5.47 -3.85
N ARG A 67 9.58 -6.32 -3.41
CA ARG A 67 10.33 -6.16 -2.18
C ARG A 67 11.71 -6.73 -2.37
N GLY A 68 12.72 -6.07 -1.86
CA GLY A 68 14.07 -6.61 -1.96
C GLY A 68 15.09 -5.84 -1.16
N ARG A 69 16.32 -6.35 -1.25
CA ARG A 69 17.52 -5.73 -0.71
C ARG A 69 18.66 -5.93 -1.70
N TYR A 70 19.42 -4.88 -1.89
CA TYR A 70 20.59 -4.91 -2.75
C TYR A 70 21.71 -4.03 -2.16
N HIS A 71 22.85 -4.61 -1.84
CA HIS A 71 24.01 -3.92 -1.24
C HIS A 71 23.66 -3.07 0.00
N GLY A 72 22.80 -3.59 0.87
CA GLY A 72 22.38 -2.92 2.11
C GLY A 72 21.23 -1.93 1.95
N ILE A 73 20.88 -1.54 0.74
CA ILE A 73 19.68 -0.73 0.44
C ILE A 73 18.48 -1.67 0.35
N SER A 74 17.41 -1.40 1.08
CA SER A 74 16.18 -2.16 0.96
C SER A 74 15.07 -1.34 0.32
N PHE A 75 14.17 -2.02 -0.38
CA PHE A 75 13.01 -1.39 -1.02
C PHE A 75 11.79 -2.29 -0.90
N ASP A 76 10.64 -1.67 -0.74
CA ASP A 76 9.36 -2.36 -0.69
C ASP A 76 8.24 -1.50 -1.27
N THR A 77 7.21 -2.16 -1.80
CA THR A 77 5.97 -1.50 -2.18
C THR A 77 4.91 -1.71 -1.12
N SER A 78 4.19 -0.64 -0.79
CA SER A 78 2.97 -0.67 0.02
C SER A 78 1.83 0.00 -0.73
N GLY A 79 0.84 -0.78 -1.14
CA GLY A 79 -0.14 -0.32 -2.10
C GLY A 79 0.52 0.10 -3.42
N THR A 80 0.33 1.36 -3.80
CA THR A 80 0.89 1.95 -5.02
C THR A 80 2.15 2.78 -4.78
N TYR A 81 2.72 2.74 -3.58
CA TYR A 81 3.92 3.49 -3.20
C TYR A 81 5.13 2.57 -3.11
N LEU A 82 6.25 3.05 -3.62
CA LEU A 82 7.57 2.46 -3.50
C LEU A 82 8.37 3.23 -2.44
N TYR A 83 8.87 2.51 -1.46
CA TYR A 83 9.76 2.99 -0.41
C TYR A 83 11.17 2.46 -0.67
N VAL A 84 12.18 3.31 -0.57
CA VAL A 84 13.59 2.92 -0.71
C VAL A 84 14.33 3.33 0.55
N ASN A 85 14.67 2.36 1.39
CA ASN A 85 15.40 2.60 2.63
C ASN A 85 16.91 2.64 2.35
N LEU A 86 17.51 3.77 2.66
CA LEU A 86 18.93 4.05 2.44
C LEU A 86 19.78 3.78 3.70
N VAL A 87 19.15 3.45 4.83
CA VAL A 87 19.84 3.19 6.09
C VAL A 87 20.03 1.69 6.26
N PRO A 88 21.29 1.22 6.36
CA PRO A 88 21.54 -0.20 6.61
C PRO A 88 21.03 -0.62 7.98
N ALA A 89 20.34 -1.76 8.03
CA ALA A 89 19.78 -2.32 9.26
C ALA A 89 20.83 -3.14 10.01
N HIS A 90 21.11 -2.77 11.26
CA HIS A 90 22.04 -3.51 12.14
C HIS A 90 21.50 -3.60 13.57
N GLY A 91 21.59 -4.79 14.15
CA GLY A 91 21.26 -5.01 15.55
C GLY A 91 19.74 -5.07 15.83
N LYS A 92 19.39 -4.96 17.11
CA LYS A 92 17.99 -5.09 17.56
C LYS A 92 17.14 -3.86 17.30
N LEU A 93 17.73 -2.68 17.32
CA LEU A 93 17.07 -1.41 16.99
C LEU A 93 17.61 -0.94 15.64
N THR A 94 16.73 -0.78 14.69
CA THR A 94 17.07 -0.31 13.33
C THR A 94 16.34 0.98 13.03
N PHE A 95 16.97 1.79 12.19
CA PHE A 95 16.38 3.01 11.65
C PHE A 95 16.13 2.81 10.16
N GLU A 96 15.06 3.39 9.66
CA GLU A 96 14.74 3.41 8.26
C GLU A 96 14.56 4.87 7.82
N ALA A 97 15.11 5.24 6.70
CA ALA A 97 14.84 6.54 6.10
C ALA A 97 15.18 6.52 4.60
N GLY A 98 14.42 7.28 3.82
CA GLY A 98 14.67 7.40 2.41
C GLY A 98 13.51 8.00 1.63
N PRO A 99 13.61 8.02 0.29
CA PRO A 99 12.56 8.53 -0.58
C PRO A 99 11.36 7.57 -0.64
N VAL A 100 10.19 8.17 -0.85
CA VAL A 100 8.95 7.48 -1.21
C VAL A 100 8.37 8.11 -2.46
N ALA A 101 7.92 7.29 -3.39
CA ALA A 101 7.23 7.72 -4.60
C ALA A 101 6.03 6.83 -4.86
N GLY A 102 4.92 7.42 -5.30
CA GLY A 102 3.70 6.67 -5.55
C GLY A 102 2.72 7.36 -6.47
N MET A 103 1.64 6.65 -6.77
CA MET A 103 0.55 7.16 -7.59
C MET A 103 -0.78 6.86 -6.90
N ARG A 104 -1.66 7.87 -6.85
CA ARG A 104 -3.04 7.70 -6.38
C ARG A 104 -3.97 7.60 -7.58
N PHE A 105 -4.76 6.53 -7.62
CA PHE A 105 -5.63 6.19 -8.76
C PHE A 105 -7.11 6.48 -8.51
N ASP A 106 -7.45 7.25 -7.50
CA ASP A 106 -8.84 7.66 -7.24
C ASP A 106 -9.29 8.71 -8.26
N THR A 107 -9.66 8.24 -9.44
CA THR A 107 -10.00 9.10 -10.60
C THR A 107 -11.49 9.25 -10.82
N ARG A 108 -12.34 8.52 -10.10
CA ARG A 108 -13.81 8.42 -10.34
C ARG A 108 -14.15 8.09 -11.80
N LYS A 109 -13.25 7.39 -12.47
CA LYS A 109 -13.46 6.95 -13.83
C LYS A 109 -13.93 5.50 -13.83
N ASP A 110 -14.97 5.23 -14.62
CA ASP A 110 -15.56 3.89 -14.78
C ASP A 110 -16.10 3.31 -13.44
N ILE A 111 -16.70 4.18 -12.59
CA ILE A 111 -17.37 3.80 -11.34
C ILE A 111 -18.83 3.38 -11.60
N GLU A 112 -19.43 2.62 -10.67
CA GLU A 112 -20.79 2.11 -10.82
C GLU A 112 -21.85 3.14 -10.41
N ASP A 113 -21.65 3.87 -9.30
CA ASP A 113 -22.61 4.86 -8.82
C ASP A 113 -22.92 5.94 -9.87
N HIS A 114 -24.19 5.99 -10.29
CA HIS A 114 -24.66 6.87 -11.38
C HIS A 114 -24.74 8.34 -10.99
N ILE A 115 -24.81 8.70 -9.70
CA ILE A 115 -24.83 10.08 -9.22
C ILE A 115 -23.39 10.60 -9.10
N VAL A 116 -22.50 9.85 -8.42
CA VAL A 116 -21.09 10.23 -8.28
C VAL A 116 -20.39 10.30 -9.64
N LYS A 117 -20.82 9.50 -10.60
CA LYS A 117 -20.33 9.51 -11.99
C LYS A 117 -20.61 10.83 -12.73
N LEU A 118 -21.58 11.64 -12.30
CA LEU A 118 -21.87 12.97 -12.86
C LEU A 118 -20.86 14.02 -12.40
N LEU A 119 -20.11 13.74 -11.33
CA LEU A 119 -19.06 14.62 -10.84
C LEU A 119 -17.84 14.63 -11.77
N PRO A 120 -17.06 15.70 -11.78
CA PRO A 120 -15.83 15.76 -12.58
C PRO A 120 -14.87 14.63 -12.24
N HIS A 121 -14.27 14.03 -13.27
CA HIS A 121 -13.19 13.08 -13.08
C HIS A 121 -12.01 13.70 -12.34
N ARG A 122 -11.36 12.93 -11.49
CA ARG A 122 -10.14 13.35 -10.81
C ARG A 122 -8.92 12.90 -11.61
N HIS A 123 -7.87 13.72 -11.59
CA HIS A 123 -6.58 13.35 -12.17
C HIS A 123 -5.85 12.38 -11.25
N ARG A 124 -5.03 11.51 -11.83
CA ARG A 124 -4.10 10.70 -11.05
C ARG A 124 -3.11 11.62 -10.36
N ALA A 125 -2.94 11.45 -9.05
CA ALA A 125 -1.88 12.14 -8.35
C ALA A 125 -0.58 11.34 -8.46
N VAL A 126 0.52 12.05 -8.73
CA VAL A 126 1.88 11.51 -8.64
C VAL A 126 2.51 12.15 -7.43
N GLU A 127 2.84 11.34 -6.45
CA GLU A 127 3.28 11.81 -5.15
C GLU A 127 4.74 11.41 -4.92
N LEU A 128 5.55 12.36 -4.46
CA LEU A 128 6.96 12.17 -4.14
C LEU A 128 7.26 12.76 -2.75
N GLY A 129 8.05 12.04 -1.98
CA GLY A 129 8.34 12.45 -0.62
C GLY A 129 9.45 11.66 0.05
N ALA A 130 9.39 11.60 1.36
CA ALA A 130 10.34 10.86 2.18
C ALA A 130 9.62 10.17 3.33
N PHE A 131 10.28 9.15 3.88
CA PHE A 131 9.83 8.47 5.08
C PHE A 131 10.98 8.33 6.08
N ALA A 132 10.59 8.13 7.33
CA ALA A 132 11.48 7.72 8.41
C ALA A 132 10.76 6.68 9.29
N GLY A 133 11.53 5.79 9.88
CA GLY A 133 10.99 4.74 10.72
C GLY A 133 12.00 4.17 11.70
N ILE A 134 11.47 3.43 12.65
CA ILE A 134 12.25 2.63 13.60
C ILE A 134 11.71 1.20 13.60
N GLY A 135 12.62 0.23 13.72
CA GLY A 135 12.30 -1.18 13.83
C GLY A 135 12.94 -1.79 15.06
N LEU A 136 12.18 -2.59 15.79
CA LEU A 136 12.66 -3.36 16.94
C LEU A 136 12.54 -4.85 16.60
N HIS A 137 13.68 -5.55 16.61
CA HIS A 137 13.78 -6.95 16.21
C HIS A 137 13.95 -7.87 17.43
N GLY A 138 13.47 -9.11 17.32
CA GLY A 138 13.72 -10.13 18.32
C GLY A 138 12.93 -9.95 19.61
N LEU A 139 11.64 -9.60 19.52
CA LEU A 139 10.75 -9.41 20.67
C LEU A 139 10.24 -10.74 21.24
N THR A 140 9.71 -11.60 20.39
CA THR A 140 9.13 -12.89 20.74
C THR A 140 9.93 -14.07 20.18
N ASN A 141 10.57 -13.85 19.04
CA ASN A 141 11.51 -14.77 18.40
C ASN A 141 12.58 -13.97 17.63
N PRO A 142 13.74 -14.53 17.27
CA PRO A 142 14.84 -13.80 16.64
C PRO A 142 14.48 -13.09 15.30
N TYR A 143 13.39 -13.45 14.65
CA TYR A 143 13.04 -13.01 13.30
C TYR A 143 11.83 -12.08 13.24
N ASP A 144 11.21 -11.79 14.36
CA ASP A 144 10.09 -10.85 14.38
C ASP A 144 10.57 -9.41 14.34
N THR A 145 9.68 -8.53 13.89
CA THR A 145 9.94 -7.11 13.80
C THR A 145 8.69 -6.33 14.16
N LEU A 146 8.82 -5.42 15.11
CA LEU A 146 7.86 -4.36 15.36
C LEU A 146 8.42 -3.07 14.76
N SER A 147 7.73 -2.44 13.83
CA SER A 147 8.19 -1.20 13.20
C SER A 147 7.14 -0.10 13.24
N LEU A 148 7.61 1.12 13.41
CA LEU A 148 6.83 2.34 13.26
C LEU A 148 7.44 3.16 12.13
N ARG A 149 6.63 3.50 11.12
CA ARG A 149 7.01 4.32 9.98
C ARG A 149 6.12 5.54 9.89
N VAL A 150 6.70 6.68 9.54
CA VAL A 150 6.00 7.90 9.17
C VAL A 150 6.51 8.32 7.81
N ASP A 151 5.62 8.65 6.91
CA ASP A 151 5.93 9.15 5.58
C ASP A 151 5.18 10.44 5.28
N ALA A 152 5.76 11.27 4.43
CA ALA A 152 5.15 12.48 3.91
C ALA A 152 5.44 12.58 2.41
N ALA A 153 4.39 12.61 1.60
CA ALA A 153 4.49 12.70 0.16
C ALA A 153 3.65 13.85 -0.38
N HIS A 154 4.23 14.63 -1.30
CA HIS A 154 3.59 15.78 -1.94
C HIS A 154 3.19 15.44 -3.37
N ASP A 155 1.99 15.85 -3.76
CA ASP A 155 1.54 15.70 -5.14
C ASP A 155 2.29 16.64 -6.08
N ILE A 156 3.17 16.07 -6.90
CA ILE A 156 3.93 16.75 -7.95
C ILE A 156 3.21 16.70 -9.32
N GLY A 157 2.13 15.89 -9.41
CA GLY A 157 1.28 15.73 -10.60
C GLY A 157 0.20 16.81 -10.76
N ASN A 158 0.10 17.75 -9.81
CA ASN A 158 -0.91 18.82 -9.78
C ASN A 158 -2.37 18.37 -9.74
N ALA A 159 -2.67 17.20 -9.18
CA ALA A 159 -4.03 16.75 -8.91
C ALA A 159 -4.61 17.52 -7.70
N HIS A 160 -4.22 17.14 -6.48
CA HIS A 160 -4.70 17.80 -5.26
C HIS A 160 -3.72 18.86 -4.69
N LYS A 161 -2.49 18.96 -5.22
CA LYS A 161 -1.47 19.99 -4.91
C LYS A 161 -1.19 20.15 -3.41
N SER A 162 -1.12 19.05 -2.70
CA SER A 162 -0.92 19.05 -1.24
C SER A 162 -0.07 17.87 -0.78
N THR A 163 0.25 17.89 0.52
CA THR A 163 1.03 16.81 1.16
C THR A 163 0.08 15.89 1.91
N VAL A 164 0.34 14.60 1.80
CA VAL A 164 -0.28 13.52 2.57
C VAL A 164 0.75 13.00 3.55
N VAL A 165 0.35 12.78 4.80
CA VAL A 165 1.21 12.22 5.85
C VAL A 165 0.60 10.89 6.29
N GLY A 166 1.37 9.82 6.15
CA GLY A 166 1.02 8.48 6.60
C GLY A 166 1.73 8.08 7.88
N THR A 167 1.09 7.29 8.70
CA THR A 167 1.71 6.60 9.84
C THR A 167 1.36 5.13 9.78
N THR A 168 2.33 4.24 10.05
CA THR A 168 2.10 2.80 10.06
C THR A 168 2.88 2.14 11.18
N LEU A 169 2.18 1.44 12.06
CA LEU A 169 2.75 0.52 13.05
C LEU A 169 2.52 -0.89 12.53
N SER A 170 3.56 -1.70 12.42
CA SER A 170 3.44 -3.08 11.96
C SER A 170 4.22 -4.06 12.84
N PHE A 171 3.63 -5.24 13.03
CA PHE A 171 4.30 -6.38 13.62
C PHE A 171 4.32 -7.53 12.62
N SER A 172 5.48 -8.09 12.40
CA SER A 172 5.67 -9.16 11.43
C SER A 172 6.54 -10.26 11.99
N THR A 173 6.16 -11.51 11.70
CA THR A 173 6.87 -12.68 12.25
C THR A 173 6.73 -13.89 11.33
N PRO A 174 7.77 -14.70 11.15
CA PRO A 174 7.62 -16.05 10.62
C PRO A 174 7.00 -16.95 11.71
N VAL A 175 5.82 -17.51 11.43
CA VAL A 175 5.19 -18.51 12.33
C VAL A 175 5.69 -19.92 12.03
N SER A 176 6.34 -20.12 10.89
CA SER A 176 7.05 -21.34 10.51
C SER A 176 8.13 -21.02 9.46
N ARG A 177 8.93 -22.02 9.06
CA ARG A 177 9.86 -21.89 7.92
C ARG A 177 9.18 -21.55 6.59
N LYS A 178 7.88 -21.77 6.49
CA LYS A 178 7.09 -21.60 5.25
C LYS A 178 6.01 -20.52 5.36
N THR A 179 5.70 -20.07 6.56
CA THR A 179 4.57 -19.17 6.80
C THR A 179 5.06 -17.90 7.47
N TYR A 180 4.77 -16.75 6.85
CA TYR A 180 5.02 -15.42 7.36
C TYR A 180 3.72 -14.67 7.54
N VAL A 181 3.58 -13.95 8.65
CA VAL A 181 2.41 -13.15 8.99
C VAL A 181 2.85 -11.73 9.32
N SER A 182 2.12 -10.75 8.83
CA SER A 182 2.31 -9.35 9.18
C SER A 182 0.95 -8.72 9.47
N ALA A 183 0.82 -8.11 10.64
CA ALA A 183 -0.32 -7.30 11.03
C ALA A 183 0.12 -5.84 11.13
N SER A 184 -0.70 -4.91 10.63
CA SER A 184 -0.40 -3.49 10.72
C SER A 184 -1.62 -2.65 11.00
N THR A 185 -1.38 -1.48 11.57
CA THR A 185 -2.38 -0.41 11.73
C THR A 185 -1.74 0.91 11.37
N GLY A 186 -2.55 1.85 10.90
CA GLY A 186 -2.05 3.15 10.50
C GLY A 186 -3.15 4.18 10.35
N ALA A 187 -2.74 5.41 10.07
CA ALA A 187 -3.64 6.54 9.82
C ALA A 187 -3.06 7.43 8.72
N GLU A 188 -3.93 8.08 7.97
CA GLU A 188 -3.58 9.05 6.93
C GLU A 188 -4.10 10.43 7.30
N PHE A 189 -3.24 11.43 7.22
CA PHE A 189 -3.55 12.84 7.51
C PHE A 189 -3.36 13.65 6.23
N VAL A 190 -4.32 14.49 5.94
CA VAL A 190 -4.35 15.27 4.69
C VAL A 190 -4.75 16.73 4.93
N SER A 191 -4.41 17.61 4.01
CA SER A 191 -4.78 19.02 4.06
C SER A 191 -6.18 19.28 3.52
N ASN A 192 -6.71 20.52 3.74
CA ASN A 192 -7.97 20.98 3.18
C ASN A 192 -8.01 20.86 1.64
N LYS A 193 -6.90 21.15 0.96
CA LYS A 193 -6.84 21.01 -0.52
C LYS A 193 -7.09 19.59 -1.00
N PHE A 194 -6.58 18.59 -0.26
CA PHE A 194 -6.86 17.19 -0.54
C PHE A 194 -8.32 16.86 -0.28
N ALA A 195 -8.83 17.32 0.89
CA ALA A 195 -10.20 17.08 1.31
C ALA A 195 -11.20 17.66 0.29
N ASP A 196 -11.05 18.94 -0.07
CA ASP A 196 -11.88 19.58 -1.10
C ASP A 196 -11.79 18.86 -2.44
N TYR A 197 -10.58 18.48 -2.86
CA TYR A 197 -10.37 17.85 -4.16
C TYR A 197 -11.08 16.50 -4.28
N TYR A 198 -11.02 15.67 -3.24
CA TYR A 198 -11.60 14.31 -3.31
C TYR A 198 -13.00 14.22 -2.69
N TYR A 199 -13.35 15.04 -1.72
CA TYR A 199 -14.56 14.89 -0.91
C TYR A 199 -15.48 16.12 -0.93
N GLY A 200 -14.99 17.27 -1.40
CA GLY A 200 -15.79 18.48 -1.55
C GLY A 200 -16.84 18.37 -2.65
N ILE A 201 -17.97 19.04 -2.47
CA ILE A 201 -19.05 19.19 -3.46
C ILE A 201 -19.27 20.70 -3.68
N SER A 202 -18.81 21.19 -4.83
CA SER A 202 -19.00 22.59 -5.22
C SER A 202 -20.45 22.89 -5.61
N PRO A 203 -20.87 24.16 -5.68
CA PRO A 203 -22.18 24.53 -6.19
C PRO A 203 -22.45 23.99 -7.63
N ALA A 204 -21.42 23.94 -8.49
CA ALA A 204 -21.51 23.38 -9.81
C ALA A 204 -21.72 21.85 -9.79
N ASP A 205 -21.04 21.15 -8.88
CA ASP A 205 -21.18 19.71 -8.69
C ASP A 205 -22.58 19.35 -8.15
N SER A 206 -23.10 20.13 -7.19
CA SER A 206 -24.46 19.96 -6.69
C SER A 206 -25.49 20.16 -7.78
N LEU A 207 -25.32 21.19 -8.61
CA LEU A 207 -26.21 21.43 -9.76
C LEU A 207 -26.13 20.30 -10.79
N ALA A 208 -24.92 19.79 -11.09
CA ALA A 208 -24.71 18.70 -12.03
C ALA A 208 -25.41 17.39 -11.59
N THR A 209 -25.55 17.19 -10.29
CA THR A 209 -26.29 16.05 -9.71
C THR A 209 -27.78 16.32 -9.49
N GLY A 210 -28.30 17.46 -9.99
CA GLY A 210 -29.70 17.85 -9.77
C GLY A 210 -30.04 18.14 -8.31
N GLY A 211 -29.07 18.54 -7.49
CA GLY A 211 -29.22 18.80 -6.06
C GLY A 211 -29.24 17.55 -5.17
N VAL A 212 -29.01 16.36 -5.75
CA VAL A 212 -28.93 15.10 -4.98
C VAL A 212 -27.77 15.11 -4.00
N LEU A 213 -26.61 15.62 -4.44
CA LEU A 213 -25.48 15.85 -3.55
C LEU A 213 -25.49 17.32 -3.09
N PRO A 214 -25.71 17.60 -1.80
CA PRO A 214 -25.66 18.98 -1.26
C PRO A 214 -24.22 19.53 -1.35
N ILE A 215 -24.10 20.86 -1.38
CA ILE A 215 -22.81 21.56 -1.30
C ILE A 215 -22.13 21.15 0.00
N PHE A 216 -20.84 20.84 -0.10
CA PHE A 216 -20.05 20.38 1.03
C PHE A 216 -18.60 20.85 0.89
N ASP A 217 -18.14 21.61 1.87
CA ASP A 217 -16.74 22.02 2.02
C ASP A 217 -16.08 21.03 2.98
N ALA A 218 -15.07 20.31 2.51
CA ALA A 218 -14.39 19.30 3.30
C ALA A 218 -13.13 19.85 3.94
N ASP A 219 -13.03 19.79 5.25
CA ASP A 219 -11.82 20.15 5.99
C ASP A 219 -10.83 18.98 6.06
N GLY A 220 -9.53 19.31 6.02
CA GLY A 220 -8.44 18.38 6.23
C GLY A 220 -8.34 17.87 7.66
N GLY A 221 -7.41 16.98 7.88
CA GLY A 221 -7.15 16.36 9.18
C GLY A 221 -6.87 14.88 9.02
N MET A 222 -7.19 14.10 10.02
CA MET A 222 -7.14 12.64 9.92
C MET A 222 -8.23 12.16 8.96
N LYS A 223 -7.81 11.56 7.83
CA LYS A 223 -8.72 11.05 6.80
C LYS A 223 -9.32 9.70 7.22
N ASP A 224 -8.44 8.77 7.56
CA ASP A 224 -8.82 7.42 7.93
C ASP A 224 -7.88 6.81 8.97
N TRP A 225 -8.32 5.74 9.55
CA TRP A 225 -7.45 4.73 10.15
C TRP A 225 -7.66 3.39 9.44
N LYS A 226 -6.61 2.56 9.44
CA LYS A 226 -6.62 1.27 8.76
C LYS A 226 -5.97 0.18 9.60
N ALA A 227 -6.43 -1.05 9.42
CA ALA A 227 -5.82 -2.24 9.96
C ALA A 227 -5.71 -3.29 8.87
N SER A 228 -4.58 -3.97 8.77
CA SER A 228 -4.36 -4.99 7.75
C SER A 228 -3.67 -6.23 8.30
N LEU A 229 -3.94 -7.35 7.63
CA LEU A 229 -3.29 -8.62 7.87
C LEU A 229 -2.81 -9.18 6.54
N LEU A 230 -1.54 -9.57 6.48
CA LEU A 230 -0.92 -10.26 5.36
C LEU A 230 -0.41 -11.62 5.83
N VAL A 231 -0.70 -12.64 5.06
CA VAL A 231 -0.16 -13.99 5.23
C VAL A 231 0.53 -14.39 3.93
N ASN A 232 1.77 -14.86 4.04
CA ASN A 232 2.53 -15.42 2.92
C ASN A 232 2.90 -16.86 3.25
N GLN A 233 2.58 -17.78 2.34
CA GLN A 233 2.84 -19.22 2.48
C GLN A 233 3.74 -19.70 1.34
N SER A 234 4.92 -20.19 1.68
CA SER A 234 5.83 -20.81 0.71
C SER A 234 5.22 -22.11 0.19
N ILE A 235 5.19 -22.24 -1.12
CA ILE A 235 4.77 -23.45 -1.85
C ILE A 235 6.00 -24.32 -2.14
N THR A 236 7.06 -23.71 -2.69
CA THR A 236 8.32 -24.39 -3.01
C THR A 236 9.45 -23.76 -2.20
N GLY A 237 10.30 -24.58 -1.58
CA GLY A 237 11.36 -24.06 -0.72
C GLY A 237 10.86 -23.64 0.66
N ASP A 238 11.30 -22.47 1.10
CA ASP A 238 10.93 -21.84 2.37
C ASP A 238 10.71 -20.32 2.19
N LEU A 239 10.70 -19.56 3.27
CA LEU A 239 10.53 -18.08 3.20
C LEU A 239 11.72 -17.34 2.60
N LEU A 240 12.86 -18.01 2.41
CA LEU A 240 14.08 -17.40 1.90
C LEU A 240 14.21 -17.48 0.37
N GLY A 241 13.37 -18.29 -0.26
CA GLY A 241 13.38 -18.42 -1.72
C GLY A 241 12.30 -19.33 -2.27
N GLY A 242 12.01 -19.17 -3.56
CA GLY A 242 11.04 -19.97 -4.28
C GLY A 242 9.67 -19.33 -4.40
N LEU A 243 8.71 -20.15 -4.82
CA LEU A 243 7.33 -19.71 -5.07
C LEU A 243 6.52 -19.72 -3.77
N SER A 244 5.75 -18.68 -3.56
CA SER A 244 4.80 -18.54 -2.45
C SER A 244 3.44 -18.02 -2.94
N ILE A 245 2.42 -18.27 -2.15
CA ILE A 245 1.09 -17.64 -2.26
C ILE A 245 0.93 -16.64 -1.14
N PHE A 246 0.35 -15.49 -1.43
CA PHE A 246 0.00 -14.52 -0.39
C PHE A 246 -1.49 -14.20 -0.40
N GLY A 247 -1.99 -13.85 0.78
CA GLY A 247 -3.31 -13.26 0.98
C GLY A 247 -3.20 -12.05 1.89
N MET A 248 -3.92 -10.98 1.56
CA MET A 248 -3.97 -9.76 2.36
C MET A 248 -5.42 -9.30 2.51
N GLY A 249 -5.78 -8.89 3.71
CA GLY A 249 -7.02 -8.18 4.00
C GLY A 249 -6.73 -6.88 4.71
N GLN A 250 -7.44 -5.80 4.35
CA GLN A 250 -7.37 -4.52 5.01
C GLN A 250 -8.78 -3.99 5.25
N TYR A 251 -8.99 -3.48 6.44
CA TYR A 251 -10.13 -2.65 6.80
C TYR A 251 -9.65 -1.23 7.03
N SER A 252 -10.38 -0.24 6.49
CA SER A 252 -10.18 1.16 6.81
C SER A 252 -11.49 1.85 7.10
N HIS A 253 -11.43 2.92 7.90
CA HIS A 253 -12.61 3.69 8.27
C HIS A 253 -12.31 5.17 8.13
N LEU A 254 -13.06 5.82 7.24
CA LEU A 254 -13.03 7.26 7.04
C LEU A 254 -13.61 7.98 8.27
N VAL A 255 -12.98 9.07 8.68
CA VAL A 255 -13.40 9.84 9.87
C VAL A 255 -13.62 11.31 9.51
N GLY A 256 -14.13 12.09 10.45
CA GLY A 256 -14.31 13.55 10.29
C GLY A 256 -15.19 13.89 9.08
N ASP A 257 -14.76 14.87 8.31
CA ASP A 257 -15.46 15.37 7.12
C ASP A 257 -15.43 14.35 5.97
N PHE A 258 -14.42 13.52 5.90
CA PHE A 258 -14.33 12.45 4.90
C PHE A 258 -15.52 11.48 4.99
N ARG A 259 -15.90 11.09 6.24
CA ARG A 259 -17.09 10.28 6.48
C ARG A 259 -18.39 11.03 6.23
N ARG A 260 -18.40 12.37 6.48
CA ARG A 260 -19.60 13.22 6.34
C ARG A 260 -19.83 13.69 4.91
N SER A 261 -18.83 13.60 4.04
CA SER A 261 -18.97 13.97 2.63
C SER A 261 -20.17 13.24 2.00
N PRO A 262 -21.03 13.93 1.25
CA PRO A 262 -22.21 13.34 0.63
C PRO A 262 -21.92 12.14 -0.28
N ILE A 263 -20.75 12.11 -0.93
CA ILE A 263 -20.33 10.96 -1.75
C ILE A 263 -20.05 9.70 -0.91
N VAL A 264 -19.82 9.86 0.41
CA VAL A 264 -19.58 8.76 1.35
C VAL A 264 -20.81 8.48 2.19
N ALA A 265 -21.41 9.53 2.78
CA ALA A 265 -22.53 9.39 3.69
C ALA A 265 -23.83 8.95 3.00
N ASP A 266 -24.10 9.49 1.79
CA ASP A 266 -25.35 9.27 1.07
C ASP A 266 -25.21 8.26 -0.09
N ARG A 267 -23.99 8.09 -0.63
CA ARG A 267 -23.72 7.31 -1.85
C ARG A 267 -22.65 6.24 -1.70
N GLY A 268 -22.18 5.99 -0.49
CA GLY A 268 -21.09 5.06 -0.25
C GLY A 268 -21.02 4.58 1.19
N SER A 269 -19.83 4.27 1.64
CA SER A 269 -19.58 3.77 3.00
C SER A 269 -18.29 4.35 3.56
N ALA A 270 -18.31 4.79 4.82
CA ALA A 270 -17.11 5.14 5.55
C ALA A 270 -16.24 3.91 5.89
N SER A 271 -16.85 2.72 5.92
CA SER A 271 -16.18 1.45 6.20
C SER A 271 -15.76 0.79 4.91
N GLN A 272 -14.47 0.66 4.69
CA GLN A 272 -13.87 0.20 3.44
C GLN A 272 -13.11 -1.10 3.67
N TRP A 273 -13.26 -2.04 2.74
CA TRP A 273 -12.51 -3.28 2.72
C TRP A 273 -11.62 -3.36 1.48
N LEU A 274 -10.46 -3.95 1.64
CA LEU A 274 -9.59 -4.32 0.54
C LEU A 274 -9.13 -5.74 0.78
N GLY A 275 -9.17 -6.57 -0.24
CA GLY A 275 -8.62 -7.92 -0.23
C GLY A 275 -7.72 -8.13 -1.42
N ALA A 276 -6.60 -8.84 -1.24
CA ALA A 276 -5.74 -9.22 -2.34
C ALA A 276 -5.23 -10.64 -2.17
N VAL A 277 -5.05 -11.35 -3.28
CA VAL A 277 -4.46 -12.68 -3.32
C VAL A 277 -3.60 -12.81 -4.57
N GLY A 278 -2.50 -13.53 -4.45
CA GLY A 278 -1.61 -13.70 -5.58
C GLY A 278 -0.44 -14.65 -5.29
N LEU A 279 0.47 -14.70 -6.25
CA LEU A 279 1.70 -15.47 -6.19
C LEU A 279 2.90 -14.52 -6.07
N ALA A 280 3.90 -14.96 -5.34
CA ALA A 280 5.17 -14.25 -5.24
C ALA A 280 6.32 -15.23 -5.46
N TYR A 281 7.42 -14.72 -6.04
CA TYR A 281 8.64 -15.48 -6.20
C TYR A 281 9.81 -14.69 -5.61
N THR A 282 10.61 -15.39 -4.79
CA THR A 282 11.80 -14.82 -4.13
C THR A 282 13.06 -15.50 -4.68
N TRP A 283 14.04 -14.67 -5.08
CA TRP A 283 15.39 -15.07 -5.53
C TRP A 283 16.43 -14.85 -4.46
#